data_900790db910f57a8ba421e09a810c333
#
_entry.id   900790db910f57a8ba421e09a810c333
#
_cell.length_a   1.000
_cell.length_b   1.000
_cell.length_c   1.000
_cell.angle_alpha   90.00
_cell.angle_beta   90.00
_cell.angle_gamma   90.00
#
_symmetry.space_group_name_H-M   'P 1'
#
loop_
_entity.id
_entity.type
_entity.pdbx_description
1 polymer ?
#
loop_
_entity_poly.entity_id
_entity_poly.type
_entity_poly.pdbx_seq_one_letter_code
_entity_poly.pdbx_strand_id
1 'polypeptide(L)'
;MLKGNTETLLLALLEAEPMYGYQIVKEVEKRSSGYFAFKEGTLYPALHRLERANLVEGAWQDTPNNVRRKYYRITAKGTQALADRFKEWQRFAQAMNSIILPETT
;
A
#
# COMPACT_ATOMS: atom_id res chain seq x y z
N MET A 1 10.43 -2.41 -12.09
CA MET A 1 10.72 -2.34 -10.66
C MET A 1 9.62 -1.68 -9.85
N LEU A 2 9.07 -0.60 -10.33
CA LEU A 2 8.01 0.10 -9.58
C LEU A 2 6.65 -0.56 -9.71
N LYS A 3 6.49 -1.44 -10.69
CA LYS A 3 5.26 -2.18 -10.87
C LYS A 3 5.07 -3.13 -9.70
N GLY A 4 3.92 -3.04 -9.05
CA GLY A 4 3.64 -3.84 -7.86
C GLY A 4 3.98 -3.15 -6.55
N ASN A 5 4.83 -2.14 -6.57
CA ASN A 5 5.16 -1.41 -5.34
C ASN A 5 3.97 -0.61 -4.82
N THR A 6 3.12 -0.11 -5.71
CA THR A 6 1.89 0.57 -5.31
C THR A 6 1.04 -0.35 -4.44
N GLU A 7 0.83 -1.59 -4.89
CA GLU A 7 0.01 -2.54 -4.14
C GLU A 7 0.65 -2.90 -2.80
N THR A 8 1.98 -3.03 -2.77
CA THR A 8 2.70 -3.30 -1.53
C THR A 8 2.51 -2.15 -0.54
N LEU A 9 2.60 -0.91 -1.00
CA LEU A 9 2.39 0.25 -0.15
C LEU A 9 0.96 0.29 0.40
N LEU A 10 -0.02 -0.04 -0.44
CA LEU A 10 -1.42 -0.07 0.00
C LEU A 10 -1.64 -1.14 1.06
N LEU A 11 -1.08 -2.33 0.88
CA LEU A 11 -1.19 -3.40 1.87
C LEU A 11 -0.54 -2.98 3.19
N ALA A 12 0.61 -2.33 3.12
CA ALA A 12 1.32 -1.89 4.33
C ALA A 12 0.51 -0.87 5.12
N LEU A 13 -0.12 0.08 4.43
CA LEU A 13 -0.95 1.09 5.09
C LEU A 13 -2.18 0.45 5.73
N LEU A 14 -2.82 -0.47 5.02
CA LEU A 14 -4.04 -1.12 5.51
C LEU A 14 -3.77 -2.13 6.61
N GLU A 15 -2.53 -2.58 6.76
CA GLU A 15 -2.17 -3.42 7.89
C GLU A 15 -2.32 -2.68 9.22
N ALA A 16 -2.06 -1.39 9.22
CA ALA A 16 -2.18 -0.58 10.43
C ALA A 16 -3.64 -0.36 10.82
N GLU A 17 -4.49 -0.02 9.86
CA GLU A 17 -5.91 0.21 10.09
C GLU A 17 -6.67 0.30 8.78
N PRO A 18 -7.98 0.06 8.80
CA PRO A 18 -8.81 0.28 7.60
C PRO A 18 -8.80 1.76 7.21
N MET A 19 -8.81 2.02 5.90
CA MET A 19 -8.81 3.39 5.39
C MET A 19 -9.70 3.49 4.15
N TYR A 20 -10.28 4.67 3.95
CA TYR A 20 -10.91 4.97 2.67
C TYR A 20 -9.92 5.67 1.73
N GLY A 21 -10.26 5.76 0.45
CA GLY A 21 -9.30 6.20 -0.58
C GLY A 21 -8.58 7.49 -0.27
N TYR A 22 -9.30 8.52 0.15
CA TYR A 22 -8.67 9.81 0.45
C TYR A 22 -7.67 9.72 1.60
N GLN A 23 -7.98 8.94 2.63
CA GLN A 23 -7.04 8.71 3.73
C GLN A 23 -5.77 8.03 3.25
N ILE A 24 -5.91 7.05 2.35
CA ILE A 24 -4.76 6.35 1.78
C ILE A 24 -3.85 7.35 1.05
N VAL A 25 -4.44 8.20 0.20
CA VAL A 25 -3.68 9.21 -0.54
C VAL A 25 -2.89 10.10 0.42
N LYS A 26 -3.56 10.59 1.45
CA LYS A 26 -2.93 11.47 2.43
C LYS A 26 -1.83 10.78 3.21
N GLU A 27 -2.06 9.54 3.60
CA GLU A 27 -1.10 8.79 4.42
C GLU A 27 0.15 8.42 3.64
N VAL A 28 0.00 8.04 2.37
CA VAL A 28 1.15 7.75 1.51
C VAL A 28 2.02 8.99 1.34
N GLU A 29 1.40 10.13 1.05
CA GLU A 29 2.14 11.38 0.87
C GLU A 29 2.86 11.77 2.16
N LYS A 30 2.16 11.69 3.28
CA LYS A 30 2.71 12.06 4.59
C LYS A 30 3.89 11.17 4.97
N ARG A 31 3.72 9.85 4.89
CA ARG A 31 4.76 8.91 5.33
C ARG A 31 5.98 8.92 4.42
N SER A 32 5.81 9.22 3.15
CA SER A 32 6.93 9.28 2.22
C SER A 32 7.52 10.69 2.09
N SER A 33 7.06 11.64 2.92
CA SER A 33 7.45 13.05 2.85
C SER A 33 7.29 13.61 1.44
N GLY A 34 6.18 13.26 0.80
CA GLY A 34 5.85 13.72 -0.54
C GLY A 34 6.50 12.95 -1.68
N TYR A 35 7.36 11.97 -1.37
CA TYR A 35 8.02 11.21 -2.42
C TYR A 35 7.01 10.44 -3.29
N PHE A 36 6.00 9.84 -2.66
CA PHE A 36 4.91 9.18 -3.36
C PHE A 36 3.65 10.04 -3.28
N ALA A 37 3.00 10.24 -4.41
CA ALA A 37 1.73 10.95 -4.48
C ALA A 37 0.82 10.16 -5.41
N PHE A 38 -0.22 9.53 -4.86
CA PHE A 38 -1.14 8.72 -5.65
C PHE A 38 -2.30 9.57 -6.11
N LYS A 39 -2.64 9.41 -7.39
CA LYS A 39 -3.85 9.97 -7.97
C LYS A 39 -4.92 8.89 -8.04
N GLU A 40 -6.17 9.30 -8.16
CA GLU A 40 -7.29 8.37 -8.27
C GLU A 40 -7.09 7.34 -9.38
N GLY A 41 -6.54 7.77 -10.52
CA GLY A 41 -6.30 6.88 -11.65
C GLY A 41 -5.28 5.79 -11.38
N THR A 42 -4.45 5.95 -10.34
CA THR A 42 -3.50 4.93 -9.91
C THR A 42 -4.06 4.13 -8.73
N LEU A 43 -4.67 4.82 -7.79
CA LEU A 43 -5.14 4.24 -6.54
C LEU A 43 -6.26 3.23 -6.74
N TYR A 44 -7.35 3.64 -7.38
CA TYR A 44 -8.54 2.77 -7.45
C TYR A 44 -8.34 1.52 -8.29
N PRO A 45 -7.66 1.55 -9.43
CA PRO A 45 -7.34 0.30 -10.12
C PRO A 45 -6.49 -0.65 -9.29
N ALA A 46 -5.54 -0.12 -8.50
CA ALA A 46 -4.72 -0.95 -7.62
C ALA A 46 -5.55 -1.59 -6.50
N LEU A 47 -6.45 -0.82 -5.88
CA LEU A 47 -7.36 -1.34 -4.86
C LEU A 47 -8.28 -2.43 -5.44
N HIS A 48 -8.77 -2.23 -6.67
CA HIS A 48 -9.63 -3.23 -7.32
C HIS A 48 -8.86 -4.53 -7.60
N ARG A 49 -7.60 -4.43 -8.00
CA ARG A 49 -6.78 -5.63 -8.20
C ARG A 49 -6.59 -6.39 -6.89
N LEU A 50 -6.34 -5.66 -5.81
CA LEU A 50 -6.18 -6.28 -4.49
C LEU A 50 -7.47 -6.93 -4.00
N GLU A 51 -8.62 -6.28 -4.25
CA GLU A 51 -9.91 -6.88 -3.91
C GLU A 51 -10.17 -8.18 -4.69
N ARG A 52 -9.91 -8.15 -5.99
CA ARG A 52 -10.12 -9.34 -6.83
C ARG A 52 -9.21 -10.50 -6.41
N ALA A 53 -8.02 -10.17 -5.90
CA ALA A 53 -7.10 -11.19 -5.41
C ALA A 53 -7.41 -11.60 -3.96
N ASN A 54 -8.45 -11.02 -3.35
CA ASN A 54 -8.83 -11.27 -1.96
C ASN A 54 -7.77 -10.87 -0.94
N LEU A 55 -6.92 -9.93 -1.29
CA LEU A 55 -5.88 -9.40 -0.39
C LEU A 55 -6.41 -8.27 0.47
N VAL A 56 -7.43 -7.56 -0.03
CA VAL A 56 -8.16 -6.58 0.75
C VAL A 56 -9.64 -6.78 0.51
N GLU A 57 -10.46 -6.27 1.42
CA GLU A 57 -11.90 -6.23 1.22
C GLU A 57 -12.41 -4.84 1.54
N GLY A 58 -13.42 -4.40 0.77
CA GLY A 58 -14.00 -3.08 0.93
C GLY A 58 -15.40 -3.17 1.48
N ALA A 59 -15.75 -2.23 2.34
CA ALA A 59 -17.09 -2.14 2.91
C ALA A 59 -17.52 -0.68 2.94
N TRP A 60 -18.75 -0.45 2.51
CA TRP A 60 -19.33 0.88 2.57
C TRP A 60 -19.80 1.20 3.97
N GLN A 61 -19.50 2.41 4.43
CA GLN A 61 -19.91 2.88 5.75
C GLN A 61 -20.56 4.25 5.61
N ASP A 62 -21.62 4.47 6.40
CA ASP A 62 -22.24 5.77 6.50
C ASP A 62 -21.42 6.62 7.48
N THR A 63 -21.25 7.88 7.14
CA THR A 63 -20.54 8.82 8.00
C THR A 63 -21.54 9.79 8.63
N PRO A 64 -21.16 10.51 9.69
CA PRO A 64 -22.06 11.46 10.37
C PRO A 64 -22.65 12.53 9.44
N ASN A 65 -22.01 12.82 8.32
CA ASN A 65 -22.47 13.83 7.37
C ASN A 65 -23.30 13.24 6.22
N ASN A 66 -23.84 12.03 6.39
CA ASN A 66 -24.60 11.31 5.37
C ASN A 66 -23.83 11.04 4.08
N VAL A 67 -22.50 11.05 4.16
CA VAL A 67 -21.64 10.69 3.03
C VAL A 67 -21.20 9.25 3.23
N ARG A 68 -21.50 8.40 2.24
CA ARG A 68 -21.04 7.02 2.28
C ARG A 68 -19.61 6.94 1.80
N ARG A 69 -18.76 6.19 2.53
CA ARG A 69 -17.37 5.98 2.18
C ARG A 69 -17.07 4.50 2.16
N LYS A 70 -16.28 4.07 1.18
CA LYS A 70 -15.83 2.70 1.10
C LYS A 70 -14.51 2.59 1.84
N TYR A 71 -14.52 1.83 2.93
CA TYR A 71 -13.30 1.53 3.68
C TYR A 71 -12.72 0.22 3.21
N TYR A 72 -11.42 0.19 3.07
CA TYR A 72 -10.68 -1.00 2.68
C TYR A 72 -9.90 -1.50 3.87
N ARG A 73 -9.84 -2.82 4.01
CA ARG A 73 -9.04 -3.43 5.07
C ARG A 73 -8.30 -4.64 4.53
N ILE A 74 -7.15 -4.95 5.11
CA ILE A 74 -6.35 -6.08 4.70
C ILE A 74 -6.98 -7.38 5.20
N THR A 75 -6.90 -8.44 4.40
CA THR A 75 -7.36 -9.76 4.79
C THR A 75 -6.19 -10.56 5.34
N ALA A 76 -6.47 -11.75 5.91
CA ALA A 76 -5.40 -12.65 6.35
C ALA A 76 -4.49 -13.04 5.18
N LYS A 77 -5.08 -13.27 4.01
CA LYS A 77 -4.31 -13.55 2.79
C LYS A 77 -3.44 -12.36 2.40
N GLY A 78 -3.99 -11.14 2.56
CA GLY A 78 -3.26 -9.90 2.29
C GLY A 78 -2.08 -9.71 3.22
N THR A 79 -2.25 -10.04 4.50
CA THR A 79 -1.17 -9.96 5.49
C THR A 79 -0.02 -10.89 5.10
N GLN A 80 -0.34 -12.11 4.65
CA GLN A 80 0.68 -13.05 4.19
C GLN A 80 1.38 -12.55 2.95
N ALA A 81 0.61 -12.02 1.99
CA ALA A 81 1.18 -11.46 0.76
C ALA A 81 2.11 -10.30 1.07
N LEU A 82 1.74 -9.45 2.02
CA LEU A 82 2.58 -8.33 2.44
C LEU A 82 3.91 -8.83 3.02
N ALA A 83 3.85 -9.84 3.87
CA ALA A 83 5.07 -10.42 4.47
C ALA A 83 6.02 -10.93 3.39
N ASP A 84 5.48 -11.61 2.36
CA ASP A 84 6.30 -12.11 1.26
C ASP A 84 6.91 -10.98 0.44
N ARG A 85 6.12 -9.94 0.16
CA ARG A 85 6.60 -8.78 -0.60
C ARG A 85 7.65 -8.00 0.19
N PHE A 86 7.50 -7.94 1.50
CA PHE A 86 8.48 -7.27 2.35
C PHE A 86 9.83 -7.97 2.30
N LYS A 87 9.84 -9.31 2.32
CA LYS A 87 11.08 -10.08 2.20
C LYS A 87 11.76 -9.84 0.86
N GLU A 88 10.98 -9.79 -0.22
CA GLU A 88 11.52 -9.48 -1.55
C GLU A 88 12.12 -8.08 -1.58
N TRP A 89 11.41 -7.12 -0.99
CA TRP A 89 11.88 -5.74 -0.91
C TRP A 89 13.20 -5.65 -0.17
N GLN A 90 13.31 -6.34 0.96
CA GLN A 90 14.53 -6.34 1.76
C GLN A 90 15.70 -6.90 0.96
N ARG A 91 15.49 -7.98 0.23
CA ARG A 91 16.54 -8.57 -0.61
C ARG A 91 16.96 -7.62 -1.73
N PHE A 92 15.98 -6.99 -2.35
CA PHE A 92 16.24 -6.01 -3.41
C PHE A 92 17.06 -4.83 -2.86
N ALA A 93 16.61 -4.26 -1.77
CA ALA A 93 17.29 -3.11 -1.15
C ALA A 93 18.72 -3.47 -0.73
N GLN A 94 18.90 -4.64 -0.14
CA GLN A 94 20.22 -5.10 0.28
C GLN A 94 21.16 -5.29 -0.92
N ALA A 95 20.64 -5.88 -2.00
CA ALA A 95 21.43 -6.06 -3.21
C ALA A 95 21.82 -4.71 -3.83
N MET A 96 20.87 -3.78 -3.90
CA MET A 96 21.14 -2.43 -4.41
C MET A 96 22.20 -1.73 -3.56
N ASN A 97 22.03 -1.76 -2.26
CA ASN A 97 22.94 -1.09 -1.34
C ASN A 97 24.35 -1.67 -1.40
N SER A 98 24.49 -2.97 -1.61
CA SER A 98 25.81 -3.58 -1.70
C SER A 98 26.58 -3.14 -2.94
N ILE A 99 25.89 -2.61 -3.95
CA ILE A 99 26.51 -2.10 -5.15
C ILE A 99 26.65 -0.57 -5.15
N ILE A 100 25.59 0.11 -4.68
CA ILE A 100 25.52 1.58 -4.73
C ILE A 100 26.32 2.25 -3.62
N LEU A 101 26.28 1.69 -2.40
CA LEU A 101 26.95 2.32 -1.27
C LEU A 101 28.46 2.25 -1.42
N PRO A 102 29.18 3.33 -1.07
CA PRO A 102 30.64 3.31 -1.13
C PRO A 102 31.22 2.23 -0.23
N GLU A 103 32.31 1.59 -0.68
CA GLU A 103 32.99 0.65 0.17
C GLU A 103 33.61 1.37 1.34
N THR A 104 33.43 0.81 2.53
CA THR A 104 34.09 1.29 3.74
C THR A 104 35.23 0.33 4.05
N THR A 105 36.42 0.77 3.86
CA THR A 105 37.58 -0.02 4.21
C THR A 105 38.20 0.47 5.50
#